data_2c4c8e8ad433a2ff4ad1fa674b56815b
#
_entry.id   2c4c8e8ad433a2ff4ad1fa674b56815b
#
_cell.length_a   1.000
_cell.length_b   1.000
_cell.length_c   1.000
_cell.angle_alpha   90.00
_cell.angle_beta   90.00
_cell.angle_gamma   90.00
#
_symmetry.space_group_name_H-M   'P 1'
#
loop_
_entity.id
_entity.type
_entity.pdbx_description
1 polymer ?
#
loop_
_entity_poly.entity_id
_entity_poly.type
_entity_poly.pdbx_seq_one_letter_code
_entity_poly.pdbx_strand_id
1 'polypeptide(L)'
;MFFILINSLFFYSQLDLEYRLITTLKNLGYYVIYKAHPDRLEEIGSLFNDVVDEVITDSFEKVWQRSDLLIFTYTSTTTFGYALTTNLPIVLLDSAQEFRDKKEYSDMSSRINLVKTSFDDNMRINFNSDLLLKAVSNSDFDFSYVERIFGNA
;
A
#
# COMPACT_ATOMS: atom_id res chain seq x y z
N MET A 1 -3.92 -5.33 -11.57
CA MET A 1 -2.86 -5.90 -10.72
C MET A 1 -2.59 -4.97 -9.56
N PHE A 2 -2.32 -5.49 -8.36
CA PHE A 2 -2.03 -4.63 -7.21
C PHE A 2 -0.67 -4.99 -6.61
N PHE A 3 0.07 -3.98 -6.12
CA PHE A 3 1.26 -4.17 -5.33
C PHE A 3 0.99 -3.86 -3.86
N ILE A 4 1.44 -4.71 -2.96
CA ILE A 4 1.41 -4.50 -1.52
C ILE A 4 2.83 -4.54 -1.00
N LEU A 5 3.24 -3.53 -0.24
CA LEU A 5 4.57 -3.43 0.34
C LEU A 5 4.51 -3.60 1.85
N ILE A 6 5.40 -4.43 2.38
CA ILE A 6 5.49 -4.69 3.83
C ILE A 6 6.51 -3.81 4.51
N ASN A 7 6.18 -3.42 5.74
CA ASN A 7 7.11 -2.84 6.68
C ASN A 7 7.24 -3.62 7.99
N SER A 8 8.39 -3.45 8.63
CA SER A 8 8.86 -4.26 9.76
C SER A 8 8.46 -3.81 11.15
N LEU A 9 7.88 -2.62 11.35
CA LEU A 9 7.75 -2.01 12.67
C LEU A 9 6.71 -2.68 13.60
N PHE A 10 5.70 -3.35 13.04
CA PHE A 10 4.66 -4.06 13.80
C PHE A 10 4.42 -5.42 13.17
N PHE A 11 5.41 -6.29 13.21
CA PHE A 11 5.49 -7.47 12.38
C PHE A 11 4.20 -8.32 12.34
N TYR A 12 3.69 -8.74 13.49
CA TYR A 12 2.49 -9.62 13.50
C TYR A 12 1.20 -8.91 13.11
N SER A 13 0.97 -7.70 13.62
CA SER A 13 -0.22 -6.91 13.27
C SER A 13 -0.21 -6.52 11.81
N GLN A 14 0.96 -6.26 11.26
CA GLN A 14 1.16 -5.90 9.86
C GLN A 14 0.90 -7.10 8.94
N LEU A 15 1.43 -8.28 9.28
CA LEU A 15 1.18 -9.51 8.52
C LEU A 15 -0.30 -9.91 8.53
N ASP A 16 -0.97 -9.81 9.67
CA ASP A 16 -2.40 -10.05 9.78
C ASP A 16 -3.21 -9.06 8.91
N LEU A 17 -2.85 -7.79 8.94
CA LEU A 17 -3.46 -6.77 8.08
C LEU A 17 -3.28 -7.11 6.60
N GLU A 18 -2.07 -7.41 6.19
CA GLU A 18 -1.75 -7.73 4.79
C GLU A 18 -2.45 -9.00 4.31
N TYR A 19 -2.48 -10.04 5.13
CA TYR A 19 -3.21 -11.27 4.82
C TYR A 19 -4.70 -10.99 4.57
N ARG A 20 -5.34 -10.23 5.44
CA ARG A 20 -6.77 -9.87 5.30
C ARG A 20 -7.01 -8.95 4.11
N LEU A 21 -6.10 -8.00 3.87
CA LEU A 21 -6.15 -7.13 2.71
C LEU A 21 -6.06 -7.92 1.41
N ILE A 22 -5.07 -8.81 1.28
CA ILE A 22 -4.89 -9.69 0.13
C ILE A 22 -6.14 -10.55 -0.09
N THR A 23 -6.62 -11.20 0.97
CA THR A 23 -7.82 -12.06 0.90
C THR A 23 -9.04 -11.27 0.43
N THR A 24 -9.22 -10.05 0.94
CA THR A 24 -10.32 -9.17 0.52
C THR A 24 -10.20 -8.81 -0.97
N LEU A 25 -9.03 -8.43 -1.43
CA LEU A 25 -8.78 -8.11 -2.85
C LEU A 25 -8.99 -9.31 -3.76
N LYS A 26 -8.52 -10.49 -3.35
CA LYS A 26 -8.74 -11.74 -4.10
C LYS A 26 -10.22 -12.09 -4.20
N ASN A 27 -10.97 -11.95 -3.12
CA ASN A 27 -12.43 -12.20 -3.12
C ASN A 27 -13.19 -11.20 -4.01
N LEU A 28 -12.65 -10.01 -4.23
CA LEU A 28 -13.16 -9.01 -5.16
C LEU A 28 -12.75 -9.28 -6.63
N GLY A 29 -11.96 -10.33 -6.88
CA GLY A 29 -11.53 -10.74 -8.22
C GLY A 29 -10.27 -10.04 -8.74
N TYR A 30 -9.55 -9.34 -7.89
CA TYR A 30 -8.30 -8.70 -8.30
C TYR A 30 -7.14 -9.70 -8.40
N TYR A 31 -6.24 -9.47 -9.35
CA TYR A 31 -4.96 -10.14 -9.43
C TYR A 31 -3.98 -9.42 -8.50
N VAL A 32 -3.45 -10.12 -7.51
CA VAL A 32 -2.61 -9.52 -6.47
C VAL A 32 -1.15 -9.95 -6.63
N ILE A 33 -0.29 -8.98 -6.85
CA ILE A 33 1.17 -9.15 -6.82
C ILE A 33 1.69 -8.63 -5.48
N TYR A 34 2.40 -9.47 -4.77
CA TYR A 34 3.05 -9.11 -3.54
C TYR A 34 4.52 -8.78 -3.76
N LYS A 35 4.90 -7.53 -3.46
CA LYS A 35 6.29 -7.09 -3.52
C LYS A 35 6.97 -7.34 -2.17
N ALA A 36 7.73 -8.41 -2.09
CA ALA A 36 8.51 -8.74 -0.92
C ALA A 36 9.78 -7.87 -0.82
N HIS A 37 10.17 -7.52 0.42
CA HIS A 37 11.49 -6.95 0.65
C HIS A 37 12.54 -8.05 0.54
N PRO A 38 13.67 -7.84 -0.16
CA PRO A 38 14.69 -8.88 -0.36
C PRO A 38 15.18 -9.52 0.93
N ASP A 39 15.37 -8.72 1.98
CA ASP A 39 15.90 -9.18 3.28
C ASP A 39 14.89 -10.03 4.09
N ARG A 40 13.65 -10.13 3.62
CA ARG A 40 12.56 -10.83 4.32
C ARG A 40 12.00 -12.03 3.57
N LEU A 41 12.61 -12.38 2.45
CA LEU A 41 12.17 -13.49 1.64
C LEU A 41 12.09 -14.81 2.39
N GLU A 42 13.06 -15.08 3.26
CA GLU A 42 13.09 -16.31 4.07
C GLU A 42 11.95 -16.36 5.10
N GLU A 43 11.56 -15.19 5.65
CA GLU A 43 10.53 -15.10 6.67
C GLU A 43 9.10 -15.07 6.10
N ILE A 44 8.92 -14.46 4.94
CA ILE A 44 7.60 -14.13 4.38
C ILE A 44 7.30 -14.91 3.10
N GLY A 45 8.33 -15.38 2.40
CA GLY A 45 8.18 -16.00 1.08
C GLY A 45 7.22 -17.18 1.05
N SER A 46 7.06 -17.91 2.16
CA SER A 46 6.12 -19.02 2.27
C SER A 46 4.73 -18.61 2.76
N LEU A 47 4.59 -17.48 3.48
CA LEU A 47 3.32 -17.10 4.13
C LEU A 47 2.25 -16.67 3.13
N PHE A 48 2.63 -16.01 2.06
CA PHE A 48 1.70 -15.45 1.09
C PHE A 48 1.66 -16.19 -0.24
N ASN A 49 2.55 -17.16 -0.48
CA ASN A 49 2.59 -17.90 -1.75
C ASN A 49 1.25 -18.53 -2.13
N ASP A 50 0.48 -18.99 -1.14
CA ASP A 50 -0.80 -19.66 -1.38
C ASP A 50 -1.98 -18.68 -1.49
N VAL A 51 -1.78 -17.40 -1.16
CA VAL A 51 -2.87 -16.42 -1.12
C VAL A 51 -2.75 -15.33 -2.17
N VAL A 52 -1.55 -15.04 -2.66
CA VAL A 52 -1.32 -14.09 -3.76
C VAL A 52 -1.21 -14.81 -5.10
N ASP A 53 -1.35 -14.07 -6.19
CA ASP A 53 -1.13 -14.62 -7.52
C ASP A 53 0.35 -14.68 -7.87
N GLU A 54 1.13 -13.73 -7.37
CA GLU A 54 2.57 -13.64 -7.64
C GLU A 54 3.31 -12.96 -6.50
N VAL A 55 4.49 -13.49 -6.15
CA VAL A 55 5.47 -12.82 -5.28
C VAL A 55 6.65 -12.37 -6.12
N ILE A 56 7.02 -11.10 -6.02
CA ILE A 56 8.17 -10.54 -6.72
C ILE A 56 9.18 -9.94 -5.74
N THR A 57 10.46 -10.00 -6.13
CA THR A 57 11.60 -9.55 -5.32
C THR A 57 12.44 -8.50 -6.01
N ASP A 58 12.25 -8.33 -7.31
CA ASP A 58 12.91 -7.28 -8.08
C ASP A 58 12.66 -5.89 -7.49
N SER A 59 13.55 -4.94 -7.78
CA SER A 59 13.39 -3.57 -7.33
C SER A 59 12.08 -2.96 -7.84
N PHE A 60 11.44 -2.14 -7.02
CA PHE A 60 10.16 -1.52 -7.34
C PHE A 60 10.20 -0.75 -8.67
N GLU A 61 11.28 -0.04 -8.94
CA GLU A 61 11.50 0.76 -10.13
C GLU A 61 11.40 -0.04 -11.44
N LYS A 62 11.66 -1.35 -11.36
CA LYS A 62 11.60 -2.25 -12.52
C LYS A 62 10.22 -2.88 -12.73
N VAL A 63 9.39 -2.91 -11.70
CA VAL A 63 8.21 -3.77 -11.70
C VAL A 63 6.88 -3.03 -11.54
N TRP A 64 6.88 -1.78 -11.09
CA TRP A 64 5.65 -1.04 -10.82
C TRP A 64 4.72 -0.90 -12.03
N GLN A 65 5.30 -0.85 -13.24
CA GLN A 65 4.56 -0.75 -14.51
C GLN A 65 3.72 -2.00 -14.83
N ARG A 66 3.92 -3.09 -14.10
CA ARG A 66 3.15 -4.33 -14.23
C ARG A 66 1.80 -4.26 -13.52
N SER A 67 1.52 -3.18 -12.82
CA SER A 67 0.30 -3.00 -12.03
C SER A 67 -0.55 -1.85 -12.57
N ASP A 68 -1.82 -1.88 -12.20
CA ASP A 68 -2.79 -0.82 -12.49
C ASP A 68 -3.03 0.07 -11.26
N LEU A 69 -2.66 -0.41 -10.08
CA LEU A 69 -2.83 0.26 -8.81
C LEU A 69 -1.74 -0.16 -7.84
N LEU A 70 -1.30 0.76 -7.01
CA LEU A 70 -0.34 0.51 -5.93
C LEU A 70 -1.05 0.60 -4.58
N ILE A 71 -0.80 -0.38 -3.70
CA ILE A 71 -1.32 -0.35 -2.32
C ILE A 71 -0.15 -0.37 -1.36
N PHE A 72 -0.16 0.57 -0.43
CA PHE A 72 0.82 0.68 0.64
C PHE A 72 0.12 0.57 1.99
N THR A 73 0.80 -0.03 2.93
CA THR A 73 0.40 -0.07 4.34
C THR A 73 1.31 0.78 5.22
N TYR A 74 2.28 1.48 4.60
CA TYR A 74 3.31 2.25 5.28
C TYR A 74 3.98 3.26 4.34
N THR A 75 4.36 4.43 4.86
CA THR A 75 4.91 5.54 4.07
C THR A 75 6.41 5.76 4.21
N SER A 76 7.01 5.35 5.32
CA SER A 76 8.43 5.63 5.61
C SER A 76 9.38 4.74 4.81
N THR A 77 9.20 4.70 3.50
CA THR A 77 10.08 3.99 2.57
C THR A 77 10.42 4.86 1.36
N THR A 78 11.62 4.67 0.82
CA THR A 78 12.01 5.29 -0.46
C THR A 78 11.10 4.86 -1.60
N THR A 79 10.57 3.63 -1.52
CA THR A 79 9.63 3.08 -2.49
C THR A 79 8.31 3.86 -2.53
N PHE A 80 7.78 4.27 -1.37
CA PHE A 80 6.57 5.10 -1.32
C PHE A 80 6.84 6.48 -1.97
N GLY A 81 7.96 7.11 -1.63
CA GLY A 81 8.38 8.36 -2.25
C GLY A 81 8.49 8.26 -3.78
N TYR A 82 9.08 7.18 -4.28
CA TYR A 82 9.13 6.93 -5.72
C TYR A 82 7.74 6.71 -6.32
N ALA A 83 6.88 5.94 -5.64
CA ALA A 83 5.53 5.65 -6.11
C ALA A 83 4.69 6.91 -6.33
N LEU A 84 4.88 7.95 -5.51
CA LEU A 84 4.20 9.24 -5.68
C LEU A 84 4.46 9.88 -7.05
N THR A 85 5.61 9.61 -7.64
CA THR A 85 6.02 10.14 -8.97
C THR A 85 5.50 9.31 -10.15
N THR A 86 4.95 8.12 -9.90
CA THR A 86 4.38 7.27 -10.95
C THR A 86 3.01 7.79 -11.39
N ASN A 87 2.55 7.31 -12.55
CA ASN A 87 1.22 7.64 -13.07
C ASN A 87 0.12 6.65 -12.64
N LEU A 88 0.36 5.87 -11.59
CA LEU A 88 -0.61 4.93 -11.06
C LEU A 88 -1.40 5.50 -9.88
N PRO A 89 -2.66 5.13 -9.71
CA PRO A 89 -3.39 5.38 -8.48
C PRO A 89 -2.68 4.72 -7.30
N ILE A 90 -2.71 5.39 -6.15
CA ILE A 90 -2.13 4.88 -4.91
C ILE A 90 -3.22 4.82 -3.84
N VAL A 91 -3.34 3.68 -3.19
CA VAL A 91 -4.13 3.50 -1.98
C VAL A 91 -3.18 3.31 -0.81
N LEU A 92 -3.41 4.03 0.27
CA LEU A 92 -2.66 3.89 1.51
C LEU A 92 -3.60 3.46 2.64
N LEU A 93 -3.30 2.33 3.26
CA LEU A 93 -3.84 1.99 4.57
C LEU A 93 -2.85 2.49 5.63
N ASP A 94 -3.21 3.56 6.32
CA ASP A 94 -2.32 4.19 7.30
C ASP A 94 -2.25 3.39 8.61
N SER A 95 -1.56 2.25 8.56
CA SER A 95 -1.44 1.32 9.68
C SER A 95 -0.58 1.83 10.83
N ALA A 96 0.35 2.70 10.55
CA ALA A 96 1.22 3.32 11.55
C ALA A 96 0.62 4.62 12.13
N GLN A 97 -0.52 5.06 11.63
CA GLN A 97 -1.14 6.35 11.95
C GLN A 97 -0.15 7.52 11.80
N GLU A 98 0.67 7.45 10.75
CA GLU A 98 1.73 8.43 10.49
C GLU A 98 1.16 9.80 10.12
N PHE A 99 -0.01 9.84 9.51
CA PHE A 99 -0.73 11.09 9.20
C PHE A 99 -1.43 11.68 10.43
N ARG A 100 -0.68 11.90 11.49
CA ARG A 100 -1.17 12.64 12.64
C ARG A 100 -1.32 14.13 12.33
N ASP A 101 -0.52 14.64 11.39
CA ASP A 101 -0.62 16.01 10.91
C ASP A 101 -1.69 16.10 9.80
N LYS A 102 -2.81 16.73 10.14
CA LYS A 102 -3.92 16.98 9.21
C LYS A 102 -3.50 17.79 7.99
N LYS A 103 -2.48 18.61 8.10
CA LYS A 103 -1.99 19.44 7.00
C LYS A 103 -1.26 18.60 5.97
N GLU A 104 -0.33 17.75 6.40
CA GLU A 104 0.40 16.85 5.50
C GLU A 104 -0.54 15.91 4.77
N TYR A 105 -1.52 15.36 5.47
CA TYR A 105 -2.57 14.54 4.86
C TYR A 105 -3.39 15.33 3.83
N SER A 106 -3.84 16.53 4.19
CA SER A 106 -4.60 17.39 3.28
C SER A 106 -3.79 17.70 2.01
N ASP A 107 -2.51 17.97 2.18
CA ASP A 107 -1.60 18.27 1.08
C ASP A 107 -1.39 17.07 0.14
N MET A 108 -1.35 15.86 0.68
CA MET A 108 -1.13 14.62 -0.09
C MET A 108 -2.43 14.03 -0.65
N SER A 109 -3.59 14.47 -0.18
CA SER A 109 -4.90 13.87 -0.50
C SER A 109 -5.27 13.93 -1.99
N SER A 110 -4.70 14.86 -2.76
CA SER A 110 -4.90 14.92 -4.20
C SER A 110 -4.16 13.79 -4.95
N ARG A 111 -3.13 13.22 -4.33
CA ARG A 111 -2.27 12.22 -4.96
C ARG A 111 -2.58 10.79 -4.53
N ILE A 112 -3.11 10.57 -3.34
CA ILE A 112 -3.38 9.25 -2.77
C ILE A 112 -4.82 9.10 -2.28
N ASN A 113 -5.30 7.86 -2.29
CA ASN A 113 -6.55 7.47 -1.65
C ASN A 113 -6.25 6.85 -0.28
N LEU A 114 -6.60 7.54 0.79
CA LEU A 114 -6.37 7.06 2.15
C LEU A 114 -7.53 6.19 2.63
N VAL A 115 -7.20 5.00 3.13
CA VAL A 115 -8.10 4.15 3.89
C VAL A 115 -7.68 4.21 5.35
N LYS A 116 -8.51 4.82 6.20
CA LYS A 116 -8.25 4.91 7.63
C LYS A 116 -8.28 3.54 8.28
N THR A 117 -7.36 3.32 9.20
CA THR A 117 -7.30 2.12 10.03
C THR A 117 -7.48 2.48 11.50
N SER A 118 -7.79 1.48 12.30
CA SER A 118 -7.88 1.60 13.76
C SER A 118 -7.30 0.36 14.42
N PHE A 119 -6.82 0.50 15.66
CA PHE A 119 -6.44 -0.64 16.48
C PHE A 119 -7.63 -1.05 17.36
N ASP A 120 -7.85 -2.34 17.51
CA ASP A 120 -8.74 -2.88 18.53
C ASP A 120 -7.99 -3.13 19.85
N ASP A 121 -8.70 -3.64 20.86
CA ASP A 121 -8.16 -3.91 22.18
C ASP A 121 -7.02 -4.96 22.17
N ASN A 122 -6.94 -5.76 21.13
CA ASN A 122 -5.88 -6.77 20.91
C ASN A 122 -4.75 -6.25 20.02
N MET A 123 -4.68 -4.96 19.78
CA MET A 123 -3.68 -4.33 18.88
C MET A 123 -3.77 -4.81 17.43
N ARG A 124 -4.90 -5.35 17.01
CA ARG A 124 -5.16 -5.72 15.63
C ARG A 124 -5.54 -4.48 14.83
N ILE A 125 -4.96 -4.35 13.65
CA ILE A 125 -5.24 -3.24 12.74
C ILE A 125 -6.50 -3.58 11.94
N ASN A 126 -7.54 -2.76 12.07
CA ASN A 126 -8.80 -2.92 11.35
C ASN A 126 -8.98 -1.87 10.26
N PHE A 127 -9.57 -2.27 9.16
CA PHE A 127 -9.98 -1.40 8.06
C PHE A 127 -11.41 -1.71 7.62
N ASN A 128 -12.05 -0.74 7.00
CA ASN A 128 -13.39 -0.91 6.45
C ASN A 128 -13.31 -1.37 4.99
N SER A 129 -13.90 -2.52 4.67
CA SER A 129 -13.87 -3.12 3.32
C SER A 129 -14.59 -2.27 2.27
N ASP A 130 -15.67 -1.56 2.62
CA ASP A 130 -16.38 -0.70 1.68
C ASP A 130 -15.56 0.55 1.34
N LEU A 131 -14.84 1.10 2.33
CA LEU A 131 -13.90 2.20 2.09
C LEU A 131 -12.71 1.75 1.26
N LEU A 132 -12.22 0.54 1.49
CA LEU A 132 -11.17 -0.06 0.63
C LEU A 132 -11.66 -0.20 -0.80
N LEU A 133 -12.85 -0.78 -1.01
CA LEU A 133 -13.42 -0.93 -2.35
C LEU A 133 -13.57 0.41 -3.06
N LYS A 134 -14.05 1.43 -2.36
CA LYS A 134 -14.16 2.79 -2.90
C LYS A 134 -12.78 3.35 -3.29
N ALA A 135 -11.78 3.17 -2.44
CA ALA A 135 -10.42 3.67 -2.69
C ALA A 135 -9.75 2.97 -3.88
N VAL A 136 -9.87 1.65 -4.01
CA VAL A 136 -9.27 0.89 -5.12
C VAL A 136 -9.99 1.14 -6.45
N SER A 137 -11.24 1.57 -6.41
CA SER A 137 -12.03 1.92 -7.60
C SER A 137 -11.83 3.37 -8.06
N ASN A 138 -11.18 4.20 -7.24
CA ASN A 138 -10.93 5.59 -7.57
C ASN A 138 -9.57 5.75 -8.26
N SER A 139 -9.60 6.10 -9.54
CA SER A 139 -8.41 6.39 -10.34
C SER A 139 -8.09 7.89 -10.44
N ASP A 140 -8.90 8.75 -9.81
CA ASP A 140 -8.70 10.20 -9.87
C ASP A 140 -7.59 10.63 -8.92
N PHE A 141 -6.57 11.24 -9.46
CA PHE A 141 -5.48 11.87 -8.71
C PHE A 141 -4.80 12.94 -9.56
N ASP A 142 -4.10 13.87 -8.92
CA ASP A 142 -3.29 14.87 -9.60
C ASP A 142 -1.86 14.93 -9.03
N PHE A 143 -0.99 15.64 -9.72
CA PHE A 143 0.42 15.77 -9.36
C PHE A 143 0.77 17.07 -8.63
N SER A 144 -0.20 17.90 -8.27
CA SER A 144 0.07 19.20 -7.63
C SER A 144 0.93 19.09 -6.37
N TYR A 145 0.69 18.06 -5.58
CA TYR A 145 1.54 17.76 -4.41
C TYR A 145 2.97 17.41 -4.80
N VAL A 146 3.12 16.51 -5.78
CA VAL A 146 4.43 16.02 -6.25
C VAL A 146 5.23 17.17 -6.86
N GLU A 147 4.62 17.99 -7.70
CA GLU A 147 5.24 19.15 -8.33
C GLU A 147 5.73 20.16 -7.30
N ARG A 148 4.96 20.37 -6.23
CA ARG A 148 5.37 21.29 -5.15
C ARG A 148 6.56 20.76 -4.35
N ILE A 149 6.62 19.45 -4.06
CA ILE A 149 7.65 18.85 -3.21
C ILE A 149 8.93 18.55 -3.99
N PHE A 150 8.80 18.01 -5.20
CA PHE A 150 9.94 17.53 -5.98
C PHE A 150 10.33 18.48 -7.12
N GLY A 151 9.56 19.54 -7.34
CA GLY A 151 9.76 20.47 -8.47
C GLY A 151 9.30 19.87 -9.81
N ASN A 152 9.27 20.72 -10.82
CA ASN A 152 9.02 20.26 -12.20
C ASN A 152 10.27 19.48 -12.66
N ALA A 153 10.16 18.17 -12.62
CA ALA A 153 11.17 17.30 -13.19
C ALA A 153 11.02 17.25 -14.71
#